data_c88f8dc21db778c0697bd40e7a0983c4
#
_entry.id   c88f8dc21db778c0697bd40e7a0983c4
#
_cell.length_a   1.000
_cell.length_b   1.000
_cell.length_c   1.000
_cell.angle_alpha   90.00
_cell.angle_beta   90.00
_cell.angle_gamma   90.00
#
_symmetry.space_group_name_H-M   'P 1'
#
loop_
_entity.id
_entity.type
_entity.pdbx_description
1 polymer ?
#
loop_
_entity_poly.entity_id
_entity_poly.type
_entity_poly.pdbx_seq_one_letter_code
_entity_poly.pdbx_strand_id
1 'polypeptide(L)'
;DKKKPLKFTNTSFYHSPFLPKKHNHAEFVFDSLKVIYNDPRRFGFFEIIKNYQDLQRRFKSMGPEPFSDKFNLNYVVNYFKKKNKDIKSFLLDQRFVSGIGNIYASEILFASKINPFKKAKRLNKNECLNIILNSKKILQQAINKGGSSIRDFKDISGNKGTFKKEFKVYQQDGADCKRTKCKGIIKKKVTSGRSTFFCISCQK
;
A
#
# COMPACT_ATOMS: atom_id res chain seq x y z
N ASP A 1 30.66 -32.53 17.03
CA ASP A 1 30.43 -31.30 16.24
C ASP A 1 29.46 -30.40 17.00
N LYS A 2 29.97 -29.31 17.58
CA LYS A 2 29.14 -28.30 18.22
C LYS A 2 28.40 -27.56 17.11
N LYS A 3 27.12 -27.91 16.86
CA LYS A 3 26.26 -27.18 15.94
C LYS A 3 26.18 -25.72 16.40
N LYS A 4 26.72 -24.79 15.59
CA LYS A 4 26.59 -23.36 15.81
C LYS A 4 25.08 -23.04 15.88
N PRO A 5 24.64 -22.20 16.81
CA PRO A 5 23.24 -21.83 16.90
C PRO A 5 22.79 -21.17 15.59
N LEU A 6 21.69 -21.67 15.02
CA LEU A 6 21.10 -21.10 13.81
C LEU A 6 20.72 -19.64 14.07
N LYS A 7 21.22 -18.74 13.24
CA LYS A 7 20.90 -17.31 13.30
C LYS A 7 19.53 -17.10 12.68
N PHE A 8 18.54 -16.77 13.49
CA PHE A 8 17.21 -16.46 13.00
C PHE A 8 17.16 -15.02 12.52
N THR A 9 16.90 -14.81 11.23
CA THR A 9 16.61 -13.49 10.68
C THR A 9 15.09 -13.39 10.57
N ASN A 10 14.48 -12.55 11.40
CA ASN A 10 13.04 -12.39 11.41
C ASN A 10 12.62 -11.31 10.40
N THR A 11 12.29 -11.71 9.19
CA THR A 11 11.75 -10.84 8.14
C THR A 11 10.23 -10.89 8.06
N SER A 12 9.56 -11.45 9.06
CA SER A 12 8.12 -11.64 9.04
C SER A 12 7.34 -10.43 9.52
N PHE A 13 6.11 -10.29 9.05
CA PHE A 13 5.14 -9.32 9.56
C PHE A 13 4.75 -9.53 11.03
N TYR A 14 5.07 -10.66 11.61
CA TYR A 14 4.84 -11.02 13.00
C TYR A 14 6.19 -11.07 13.71
N HIS A 15 6.46 -10.08 14.51
CA HIS A 15 7.75 -9.92 15.19
C HIS A 15 7.83 -10.73 16.49
N SER A 16 7.46 -11.96 16.41
CA SER A 16 7.86 -12.93 17.43
C SER A 16 9.05 -13.71 16.87
N PRO A 17 10.17 -13.82 17.57
CA PRO A 17 11.22 -14.76 17.21
C PRO A 17 10.69 -16.21 17.21
N PHE A 18 9.51 -16.41 17.81
CA PHE A 18 8.79 -17.67 17.89
C PHE A 18 7.48 -17.58 17.10
N LEU A 19 7.58 -17.69 15.77
CA LEU A 19 6.40 -17.81 14.92
C LEU A 19 5.66 -19.11 15.24
N PRO A 20 4.31 -19.08 15.30
CA PRO A 20 3.54 -20.30 15.53
C PRO A 20 3.83 -21.35 14.45
N LYS A 21 4.44 -22.47 14.83
CA LYS A 21 4.87 -23.55 13.92
C LYS A 21 3.74 -24.10 13.04
N LYS A 22 2.48 -24.03 13.51
CA LYS A 22 1.28 -24.45 12.75
C LYS A 22 1.08 -23.70 11.43
N HIS A 23 1.76 -22.58 11.23
CA HIS A 23 1.69 -21.77 10.02
C HIS A 23 2.96 -21.88 9.15
N ASN A 24 3.89 -22.78 9.50
CA ASN A 24 5.04 -23.08 8.66
C ASN A 24 4.58 -23.96 7.49
N HIS A 25 4.80 -23.48 6.27
CA HIS A 25 4.40 -24.20 5.05
C HIS A 25 5.59 -24.75 4.27
N ALA A 26 6.76 -24.13 4.41
CA ALA A 26 8.02 -24.62 3.85
C ALA A 26 9.21 -24.23 4.71
N GLU A 27 10.24 -25.05 4.70
CA GLU A 27 11.52 -24.80 5.36
C GLU A 27 12.66 -25.04 4.36
N PHE A 28 13.53 -24.07 4.24
CA PHE A 28 14.75 -24.14 3.41
C PHE A 28 15.93 -24.21 4.37
N VAL A 29 16.67 -25.29 4.31
CA VAL A 29 17.81 -25.55 5.21
C VAL A 29 19.09 -25.34 4.45
N PHE A 30 19.97 -24.47 4.99
CA PHE A 30 21.30 -24.19 4.51
C PHE A 30 22.31 -24.50 5.62
N ASP A 31 23.58 -24.56 5.32
CA ASP A 31 24.63 -24.95 6.28
C ASP A 31 24.65 -24.07 7.56
N SER A 32 24.43 -22.75 7.41
CA SER A 32 24.52 -21.79 8.50
C SER A 32 23.21 -21.11 8.87
N LEU A 33 22.15 -21.33 8.12
CA LEU A 33 20.85 -20.68 8.35
C LEU A 33 19.67 -21.56 7.90
N LYS A 34 18.49 -21.26 8.43
CA LYS A 34 17.22 -21.86 8.02
C LYS A 34 16.25 -20.76 7.70
N VAL A 35 15.65 -20.82 6.50
CA VAL A 35 14.58 -19.91 6.07
C VAL A 35 13.24 -20.62 6.23
N ILE A 36 12.32 -20.02 6.96
CA ILE A 36 10.97 -20.58 7.20
C ILE A 36 9.94 -19.69 6.54
N TYR A 37 9.16 -20.28 5.65
CA TYR A 37 7.97 -19.65 5.07
C TYR A 37 6.78 -19.88 6.00
N ASN A 38 6.40 -18.84 6.77
CA ASN A 38 5.29 -18.87 7.70
C ASN A 38 4.18 -17.92 7.22
N ASP A 39 3.00 -18.47 6.88
CA ASP A 39 1.87 -17.68 6.38
C ASP A 39 0.55 -18.09 7.06
N PRO A 40 0.15 -17.39 8.13
CA PRO A 40 -1.11 -17.64 8.84
C PRO A 40 -2.35 -17.48 7.97
N ARG A 41 -2.28 -16.66 6.94
CA ARG A 41 -3.44 -16.34 6.07
C ARG A 41 -3.51 -17.19 4.81
N ARG A 42 -2.46 -17.89 4.46
CA ARG A 42 -2.32 -18.72 3.25
C ARG A 42 -2.58 -17.96 1.95
N PHE A 43 -2.25 -16.67 1.89
CA PHE A 43 -2.37 -15.84 0.70
C PHE A 43 -1.06 -15.67 -0.05
N GLY A 44 0.04 -15.97 0.61
CA GLY A 44 1.35 -15.91 0.00
C GLY A 44 1.64 -17.16 -0.84
N PHE A 45 2.69 -17.05 -1.62
CA PHE A 45 3.27 -18.14 -2.40
C PHE A 45 4.76 -17.89 -2.55
N PHE A 46 5.49 -18.91 -2.94
CA PHE A 46 6.86 -18.78 -3.42
C PHE A 46 7.00 -19.44 -4.77
N GLU A 47 7.90 -18.92 -5.59
CA GLU A 47 8.14 -19.37 -6.95
C GLU A 47 9.64 -19.35 -7.22
N ILE A 48 10.14 -20.40 -7.87
CA ILE A 48 11.53 -20.46 -8.31
C ILE A 48 11.61 -19.82 -9.69
N ILE A 49 12.33 -18.72 -9.78
CA ILE A 49 12.57 -17.98 -11.02
C ILE A 49 13.94 -18.39 -11.57
N LYS A 50 13.95 -19.01 -12.75
CA LYS A 50 15.18 -19.59 -13.33
C LYS A 50 16.09 -18.56 -13.98
N ASN A 51 15.52 -17.46 -14.48
CA ASN A 51 16.28 -16.42 -15.19
C ASN A 51 15.58 -15.07 -15.14
N TYR A 52 16.28 -14.03 -15.56
CA TYR A 52 15.80 -12.65 -15.53
C TYR A 52 14.57 -12.42 -16.45
N GLN A 53 14.45 -13.16 -17.54
CA GLN A 53 13.29 -13.04 -18.45
C GLN A 53 12.00 -13.55 -17.79
N ASP A 54 12.09 -14.62 -17.02
CA ASP A 54 10.96 -15.15 -16.23
C ASP A 54 10.54 -14.15 -15.16
N LEU A 55 11.51 -13.50 -14.49
CA LEU A 55 11.23 -12.43 -13.54
C LEU A 55 10.49 -11.26 -14.21
N GLN A 56 10.97 -10.80 -15.36
CA GLN A 56 10.30 -9.73 -16.10
C GLN A 56 8.88 -10.13 -16.53
N ARG A 57 8.67 -11.37 -17.01
CA ARG A 57 7.33 -11.87 -17.34
C ARG A 57 6.39 -11.85 -16.15
N ARG A 58 6.88 -12.22 -14.97
CA ARG A 58 6.11 -12.23 -13.72
C ARG A 58 5.54 -10.86 -13.37
N PHE A 59 6.34 -9.81 -13.56
CA PHE A 59 5.95 -8.44 -13.23
C PHE A 59 5.40 -7.63 -14.42
N LYS A 60 5.32 -8.21 -15.61
CA LYS A 60 4.90 -7.50 -16.84
C LYS A 60 3.53 -6.82 -16.73
N SER A 61 2.61 -7.40 -15.95
CA SER A 61 1.26 -6.86 -15.75
C SER A 61 1.18 -5.77 -14.67
N MET A 62 2.24 -5.52 -13.92
CA MET A 62 2.25 -4.49 -12.89
C MET A 62 2.47 -3.11 -13.50
N GLY A 63 1.75 -2.14 -12.98
CA GLY A 63 1.96 -0.73 -13.28
C GLY A 63 3.26 -0.20 -12.67
N PRO A 64 3.66 1.02 -13.06
CA PRO A 64 4.86 1.65 -12.51
C PRO A 64 4.75 1.87 -11.00
N GLU A 65 5.89 1.89 -10.33
CA GLU A 65 5.96 2.31 -8.94
C GLU A 65 5.75 3.83 -8.81
N PRO A 66 5.16 4.30 -7.70
CA PRO A 66 4.87 5.73 -7.50
C PRO A 66 6.09 6.65 -7.59
N PHE A 67 7.28 6.18 -7.24
CA PHE A 67 8.53 6.95 -7.32
C PHE A 67 9.23 6.87 -8.68
N SER A 68 8.80 5.96 -9.54
CA SER A 68 9.37 5.82 -10.89
C SER A 68 8.99 7.01 -11.79
N ASP A 69 9.90 7.41 -12.70
CA ASP A 69 9.62 8.40 -13.74
C ASP A 69 8.53 7.96 -14.72
N LYS A 70 8.26 6.66 -14.79
CA LYS A 70 7.15 6.09 -15.57
C LYS A 70 5.78 6.48 -15.00
N PHE A 71 5.67 6.78 -13.70
CA PHE A 71 4.44 7.28 -13.08
C PHE A 71 4.35 8.80 -13.24
N ASN A 72 4.08 9.26 -14.44
CA ASN A 72 4.04 10.67 -14.84
C ASN A 72 2.67 11.09 -15.38
N LEU A 73 2.52 12.39 -15.65
CA LEU A 73 1.24 12.98 -16.10
C LEU A 73 0.74 12.35 -17.40
N ASN A 74 1.61 12.16 -18.38
CA ASN A 74 1.23 11.56 -19.66
C ASN A 74 0.70 10.14 -19.49
N TYR A 75 1.37 9.33 -18.66
CA TYR A 75 0.92 8.00 -18.33
C TYR A 75 -0.47 8.01 -17.69
N VAL A 76 -0.66 8.79 -16.62
CA VAL A 76 -1.90 8.83 -15.84
C VAL A 76 -3.08 9.33 -16.69
N VAL A 77 -2.89 10.43 -17.44
CA VAL A 77 -3.93 10.99 -18.32
C VAL A 77 -4.32 9.99 -19.41
N ASN A 78 -3.34 9.38 -20.08
CA ASN A 78 -3.61 8.40 -21.14
C ASN A 78 -4.28 7.15 -20.59
N TYR A 79 -3.87 6.68 -19.41
CA TYR A 79 -4.48 5.52 -18.78
C TYR A 79 -5.97 5.73 -18.48
N PHE A 80 -6.36 6.96 -18.08
CA PHE A 80 -7.72 7.26 -17.65
C PHE A 80 -8.68 7.65 -18.77
N LYS A 81 -8.22 7.97 -19.98
CA LYS A 81 -9.05 8.50 -21.09
C LYS A 81 -10.41 7.83 -21.30
N LYS A 82 -10.49 6.50 -21.19
CA LYS A 82 -11.73 5.74 -21.41
C LYS A 82 -12.15 4.93 -20.18
N LYS A 83 -11.62 5.24 -18.99
CA LYS A 83 -11.84 4.43 -17.78
C LYS A 83 -13.02 4.94 -16.98
N ASN A 84 -14.06 4.09 -16.86
CA ASN A 84 -15.33 4.44 -16.22
C ASN A 84 -15.46 3.98 -14.76
N LYS A 85 -14.41 3.37 -14.18
CA LYS A 85 -14.36 3.04 -12.76
C LYS A 85 -13.98 4.26 -11.93
N ASP A 86 -14.27 4.19 -10.64
CA ASP A 86 -13.92 5.21 -9.66
C ASP A 86 -12.40 5.31 -9.50
N ILE A 87 -11.89 6.52 -9.28
CA ILE A 87 -10.44 6.76 -9.15
C ILE A 87 -9.80 5.93 -8.03
N LYS A 88 -10.50 5.75 -6.91
CA LYS A 88 -9.96 4.91 -5.83
C LYS A 88 -9.73 3.47 -6.27
N SER A 89 -10.63 2.92 -7.07
CA SER A 89 -10.47 1.55 -7.61
C SER A 89 -9.22 1.40 -8.46
N PHE A 90 -8.83 2.45 -9.20
CA PHE A 90 -7.57 2.44 -9.96
C PHE A 90 -6.35 2.56 -9.06
N LEU A 91 -6.36 3.42 -8.05
CA LEU A 91 -5.24 3.51 -7.09
C LEU A 91 -4.99 2.19 -6.34
N LEU A 92 -6.00 1.34 -6.24
CA LEU A 92 -5.89 0.00 -5.66
C LEU A 92 -5.52 -1.10 -6.67
N ASP A 93 -5.60 -0.81 -7.98
CA ASP A 93 -5.25 -1.75 -9.03
C ASP A 93 -3.74 -1.70 -9.30
N GLN A 94 -3.05 -2.77 -8.91
CA GLN A 94 -1.59 -2.88 -9.08
C GLN A 94 -1.14 -2.85 -10.55
N ARG A 95 -2.06 -2.97 -11.50
CA ARG A 95 -1.80 -2.81 -12.94
C ARG A 95 -1.75 -1.34 -13.36
N PHE A 96 -2.38 -0.45 -12.60
CA PHE A 96 -2.29 1.00 -12.83
C PHE A 96 -1.07 1.59 -12.13
N VAL A 97 -0.93 1.35 -10.84
CA VAL A 97 0.21 1.80 -10.03
C VAL A 97 0.48 0.76 -8.96
N SER A 98 1.71 0.29 -8.87
CA SER A 98 2.08 -0.74 -7.89
C SER A 98 2.34 -0.13 -6.51
N GLY A 99 2.09 -0.91 -5.45
CA GLY A 99 2.44 -0.56 -4.08
C GLY A 99 1.45 0.34 -3.33
N ILE A 100 0.39 0.86 -3.95
CA ILE A 100 -0.62 1.65 -3.24
C ILE A 100 -1.72 0.74 -2.70
N GLY A 101 -1.90 0.76 -1.37
CA GLY A 101 -2.95 0.04 -0.67
C GLY A 101 -4.10 0.95 -0.20
N ASN A 102 -5.08 0.37 0.48
CA ASN A 102 -6.33 1.05 0.86
C ASN A 102 -6.13 2.28 1.77
N ILE A 103 -5.14 2.23 2.64
CA ILE A 103 -4.78 3.34 3.54
C ILE A 103 -4.32 4.52 2.69
N TYR A 104 -3.25 4.30 1.94
CA TYR A 104 -2.61 5.35 1.16
C TYR A 104 -3.51 5.87 0.05
N ALA A 105 -4.32 5.03 -0.62
CA ALA A 105 -5.30 5.48 -1.59
C ALA A 105 -6.31 6.49 -0.99
N SER A 106 -6.77 6.29 0.24
CA SER A 106 -7.67 7.22 0.91
C SER A 106 -6.97 8.54 1.28
N GLU A 107 -5.76 8.46 1.83
CA GLU A 107 -4.97 9.64 2.22
C GLU A 107 -4.53 10.47 1.00
N ILE A 108 -4.11 9.81 -0.09
CA ILE A 108 -3.74 10.46 -1.35
C ILE A 108 -4.92 11.24 -1.93
N LEU A 109 -6.08 10.62 -2.02
CA LEU A 109 -7.28 11.27 -2.56
C LEU A 109 -7.76 12.42 -1.67
N PHE A 110 -7.64 12.28 -0.36
CA PHE A 110 -7.90 13.39 0.56
C PHE A 110 -6.91 14.54 0.33
N ALA A 111 -5.61 14.28 0.29
CA ALA A 111 -4.61 15.31 0.05
C ALA A 111 -4.84 16.03 -1.29
N SER A 112 -5.24 15.28 -2.31
CA SER A 112 -5.54 15.79 -3.67
C SER A 112 -6.89 16.49 -3.78
N LYS A 113 -7.73 16.50 -2.73
CA LYS A 113 -9.10 17.05 -2.72
C LYS A 113 -10.04 16.38 -3.72
N ILE A 114 -9.81 15.13 -4.06
CA ILE A 114 -10.58 14.39 -5.07
C ILE A 114 -11.55 13.44 -4.38
N ASN A 115 -12.80 13.46 -4.81
CA ASN A 115 -13.80 12.50 -4.38
C ASN A 115 -13.39 11.09 -4.83
N PRO A 116 -13.28 10.11 -3.90
CA PRO A 116 -12.86 8.75 -4.24
C PRO A 116 -13.77 8.03 -5.25
N PHE A 117 -15.01 8.48 -5.40
CA PHE A 117 -16.01 7.92 -6.32
C PHE A 117 -16.06 8.65 -7.67
N LYS A 118 -15.30 9.71 -7.86
CA LYS A 118 -15.17 10.39 -9.15
C LYS A 118 -14.65 9.42 -10.20
N LYS A 119 -15.30 9.40 -11.38
CA LYS A 119 -14.87 8.53 -12.49
C LYS A 119 -13.52 8.98 -13.02
N ALA A 120 -12.58 8.05 -13.20
CA ALA A 120 -11.22 8.38 -13.61
C ALA A 120 -11.15 9.19 -14.90
N LYS A 121 -12.01 8.89 -15.90
CA LYS A 121 -12.12 9.66 -17.15
C LYS A 121 -12.56 11.11 -16.98
N ARG A 122 -13.11 11.51 -15.81
CA ARG A 122 -13.54 12.88 -15.52
C ARG A 122 -12.48 13.71 -14.79
N LEU A 123 -11.33 13.11 -14.50
CA LEU A 123 -10.22 13.85 -13.89
C LEU A 123 -9.58 14.77 -14.93
N ASN A 124 -9.37 16.02 -14.54
CA ASN A 124 -8.59 16.97 -15.33
C ASN A 124 -7.07 16.77 -15.09
N LYS A 125 -6.24 17.43 -15.91
CA LYS A 125 -4.77 17.31 -15.83
C LYS A 125 -4.22 17.71 -14.47
N ASN A 126 -4.75 18.76 -13.84
CA ASN A 126 -4.30 19.21 -12.53
C ASN A 126 -4.63 18.19 -11.43
N GLU A 127 -5.79 17.57 -11.49
CA GLU A 127 -6.16 16.49 -10.56
C GLU A 127 -5.26 15.27 -10.72
N CYS A 128 -4.95 14.90 -11.98
CA CYS A 128 -3.99 13.82 -12.25
C CYS A 128 -2.60 14.15 -11.69
N LEU A 129 -2.11 15.39 -11.90
CA LEU A 129 -0.85 15.84 -11.33
C LEU A 129 -0.85 15.82 -9.81
N ASN A 130 -1.93 16.28 -9.19
CA ASN A 130 -2.09 16.25 -7.72
C ASN A 130 -2.06 14.83 -7.16
N ILE A 131 -2.65 13.85 -7.85
CA ILE A 131 -2.56 12.43 -7.44
C ILE A 131 -1.09 11.98 -7.46
N ILE A 132 -0.34 12.27 -8.52
CA ILE A 132 1.07 11.88 -8.64
C ILE A 132 1.90 12.50 -7.51
N LEU A 133 1.82 13.81 -7.33
CA LEU A 133 2.60 14.53 -6.33
C LEU A 133 2.26 14.08 -4.90
N ASN A 134 0.96 13.92 -4.59
CA ASN A 134 0.54 13.47 -3.27
C ASN A 134 0.85 11.99 -3.03
N SER A 135 0.87 11.15 -4.07
CA SER A 135 1.32 9.76 -3.94
C SER A 135 2.78 9.72 -3.49
N LYS A 136 3.67 10.42 -4.18
CA LYS A 136 5.09 10.50 -3.80
C LYS A 136 5.26 11.06 -2.40
N LYS A 137 4.62 12.19 -2.11
CA LYS A 137 4.73 12.87 -0.80
C LYS A 137 4.30 11.97 0.37
N ILE A 138 3.11 11.38 0.28
CA ILE A 138 2.53 10.59 1.38
C ILE A 138 3.30 9.29 1.59
N LEU A 139 3.70 8.62 0.50
CA LEU A 139 4.48 7.41 0.60
C LEU A 139 5.87 7.67 1.17
N GLN A 140 6.54 8.77 0.79
CA GLN A 140 7.82 9.17 1.38
C GLN A 140 7.70 9.46 2.87
N GLN A 141 6.64 10.18 3.28
CA GLN A 141 6.37 10.42 4.70
C GLN A 141 6.12 9.12 5.47
N ALA A 142 5.41 8.18 4.84
CA ALA A 142 5.16 6.87 5.45
C ALA A 142 6.45 6.05 5.61
N ILE A 143 7.32 6.05 4.59
CA ILE A 143 8.62 5.38 4.64
C ILE A 143 9.48 5.95 5.76
N ASN A 144 9.60 7.28 5.83
CA ASN A 144 10.39 7.96 6.87
C ASN A 144 9.88 7.69 8.29
N LYS A 145 8.62 7.26 8.44
CA LYS A 145 7.99 6.92 9.74
C LYS A 145 7.90 5.41 9.99
N GLY A 146 8.60 4.59 9.21
CA GLY A 146 8.60 3.13 9.34
C GLY A 146 7.27 2.47 8.97
N GLY A 147 6.42 3.16 8.18
CA GLY A 147 5.12 2.65 7.73
C GLY A 147 3.96 2.83 8.71
N SER A 148 2.83 2.20 8.37
CA SER A 148 1.56 2.29 9.12
C SER A 148 1.29 1.00 9.87
N SER A 149 1.73 0.89 11.11
CA SER A 149 1.38 -0.25 11.96
C SER A 149 -0.03 -0.09 12.51
N ILE A 150 -1.01 -0.78 11.89
CA ILE A 150 -2.40 -0.75 12.37
C ILE A 150 -2.64 -1.82 13.44
N ARG A 151 -2.11 -3.03 13.25
CA ARG A 151 -2.21 -4.13 14.21
C ARG A 151 -0.84 -4.73 14.50
N ASP A 152 -0.29 -5.51 13.56
CA ASP A 152 0.83 -6.42 13.82
C ASP A 152 2.08 -6.11 12.99
N PHE A 153 2.01 -5.12 12.08
CA PHE A 153 3.16 -4.77 11.25
C PHE A 153 4.23 -4.04 12.07
N LYS A 154 5.46 -4.51 11.99
CA LYS A 154 6.65 -3.90 12.56
C LYS A 154 7.77 -4.01 11.52
N ASP A 155 8.84 -3.25 11.64
CA ASP A 155 10.03 -3.36 10.80
C ASP A 155 10.91 -4.57 11.18
N ILE A 156 12.01 -4.75 10.44
CA ILE A 156 12.99 -5.82 10.69
C ILE A 156 13.61 -5.75 12.10
N SER A 157 13.65 -4.57 12.70
CA SER A 157 14.17 -4.34 14.06
C SER A 157 13.10 -4.45 15.14
N GLY A 158 11.87 -4.79 14.77
CA GLY A 158 10.76 -4.95 15.73
C GLY A 158 10.02 -3.65 16.08
N ASN A 159 10.36 -2.51 15.45
CA ASN A 159 9.73 -1.23 15.74
C ASN A 159 8.39 -1.09 15.01
N LYS A 160 7.41 -0.52 15.68
CA LYS A 160 6.12 -0.18 15.06
C LYS A 160 6.25 1.11 14.27
N GLY A 161 5.79 1.12 13.03
CA GLY A 161 5.68 2.33 12.25
C GLY A 161 4.69 3.31 12.89
N THR A 162 5.02 4.59 12.85
CA THR A 162 4.28 5.66 13.53
C THR A 162 3.36 6.45 12.61
N PHE A 163 3.36 6.17 11.31
CA PHE A 163 2.58 6.93 10.31
C PHE A 163 1.06 6.90 10.56
N LYS A 164 0.53 5.93 11.31
CA LYS A 164 -0.88 5.90 11.72
C LYS A 164 -1.31 7.21 12.42
N LYS A 165 -0.43 7.87 13.15
CA LYS A 165 -0.72 9.16 13.83
C LYS A 165 -0.94 10.31 12.84
N GLU A 166 -0.50 10.17 11.60
CA GLU A 166 -0.61 11.18 10.54
C GLU A 166 -1.90 11.06 9.72
N PHE A 167 -2.69 10.00 9.92
CA PHE A 167 -3.91 9.79 9.14
C PHE A 167 -4.87 10.97 9.27
N LYS A 168 -5.33 11.43 8.13
CA LYS A 168 -6.26 12.55 8.01
C LYS A 168 -7.70 12.07 7.81
N VAL A 169 -7.87 10.93 7.14
CA VAL A 169 -9.20 10.36 6.85
C VAL A 169 -9.31 8.87 7.19
N TYR A 170 -8.24 8.08 7.03
CA TYR A 170 -8.33 6.63 7.21
C TYR A 170 -8.63 6.28 8.67
N GLN A 171 -9.73 5.54 8.90
CA GLN A 171 -10.26 5.22 10.24
C GLN A 171 -10.59 6.46 11.11
N GLN A 172 -11.00 7.57 10.47
CA GLN A 172 -11.42 8.80 11.14
C GLN A 172 -12.91 9.10 10.88
N ASP A 173 -13.72 8.09 10.58
CA ASP A 173 -15.14 8.26 10.35
C ASP A 173 -15.84 8.88 11.57
N GLY A 174 -16.71 9.87 11.32
CA GLY A 174 -17.36 10.68 12.34
C GLY A 174 -16.55 11.89 12.83
N ALA A 175 -15.25 11.93 12.60
CA ALA A 175 -14.40 13.04 13.03
C ALA A 175 -14.49 14.24 12.08
N ASP A 176 -14.21 15.43 12.62
CA ASP A 176 -14.08 16.65 11.84
C ASP A 176 -12.92 16.58 10.85
N CYS A 177 -13.08 17.23 9.71
CA CYS A 177 -12.04 17.31 8.70
C CYS A 177 -10.83 18.11 9.21
N LYS A 178 -9.65 17.48 9.21
CA LYS A 178 -8.39 18.10 9.65
C LYS A 178 -7.81 19.14 8.67
N ARG A 179 -8.51 19.47 7.60
CA ARG A 179 -8.08 20.51 6.65
C ARG A 179 -8.48 21.88 7.13
N THR A 180 -7.53 22.80 7.17
CA THR A 180 -7.76 24.21 7.53
C THR A 180 -8.94 24.80 6.76
N LYS A 181 -9.84 25.47 7.45
CA LYS A 181 -11.07 26.10 6.93
C LYS A 181 -12.11 25.13 6.36
N CYS A 182 -11.98 23.81 6.56
CA CYS A 182 -13.01 22.85 6.17
C CYS A 182 -13.86 22.45 7.37
N LYS A 183 -15.14 22.71 7.31
CA LYS A 183 -16.14 22.34 8.34
C LYS A 183 -16.82 20.98 8.03
N GLY A 184 -16.23 20.16 7.17
CA GLY A 184 -16.79 18.87 6.77
C GLY A 184 -16.43 17.77 7.75
N ILE A 185 -17.22 16.68 7.68
CA ILE A 185 -17.03 15.47 8.49
C ILE A 185 -16.46 14.37 7.61
N ILE A 186 -15.62 13.53 8.19
CA ILE A 186 -15.12 12.32 7.52
C ILE A 186 -16.21 11.26 7.53
N LYS A 187 -16.53 10.74 6.36
CA LYS A 187 -17.47 9.64 6.21
C LYS A 187 -16.79 8.37 5.72
N LYS A 188 -17.36 7.24 6.11
CA LYS A 188 -17.01 5.91 5.65
C LYS A 188 -18.05 5.38 4.70
N LYS A 189 -17.63 4.83 3.56
CA LYS A 189 -18.47 4.06 2.64
C LYS A 189 -17.74 2.78 2.22
N VAL A 190 -18.42 1.66 2.20
CA VAL A 190 -17.86 0.40 1.69
C VAL A 190 -18.08 0.33 0.18
N THR A 191 -17.03 0.08 -0.57
CA THR A 191 -17.07 -0.06 -2.04
C THR A 191 -16.17 -1.21 -2.45
N SER A 192 -16.70 -2.16 -3.21
CA SER A 192 -15.95 -3.37 -3.65
C SER A 192 -15.27 -4.10 -2.48
N GLY A 193 -16.00 -4.29 -1.38
CA GLY A 193 -15.52 -4.98 -0.18
C GLY A 193 -14.48 -4.23 0.66
N ARG A 194 -14.18 -2.95 0.32
CA ARG A 194 -13.17 -2.16 1.04
C ARG A 194 -13.75 -0.86 1.58
N SER A 195 -13.42 -0.52 2.83
CA SER A 195 -13.80 0.75 3.44
C SER A 195 -13.10 1.91 2.77
N THR A 196 -13.86 2.94 2.41
CA THR A 196 -13.37 4.20 1.84
C THR A 196 -13.69 5.31 2.82
N PHE A 197 -12.67 6.05 3.25
CA PHE A 197 -12.80 7.18 4.16
C PHE A 197 -12.53 8.47 3.39
N PHE A 198 -13.38 9.47 3.55
CA PHE A 198 -13.26 10.73 2.80
C PHE A 198 -14.03 11.86 3.47
N CYS A 199 -13.60 13.10 3.23
CA CYS A 199 -14.35 14.28 3.65
C CYS A 199 -15.43 14.63 2.63
N ILE A 200 -16.68 14.74 3.08
CA ILE A 200 -17.81 15.06 2.19
C ILE A 200 -17.79 16.48 1.64
N SER A 201 -17.08 17.40 2.29
CA SER A 201 -17.09 18.82 1.92
C SER A 201 -15.93 19.22 1.01
N CYS A 202 -14.70 18.77 1.28
CA CYS A 202 -13.53 19.24 0.54
C CYS A 202 -12.99 18.28 -0.52
N GLN A 203 -13.56 17.08 -0.66
CA GLN A 203 -13.27 16.15 -1.76
C GLN A 203 -14.42 16.17 -2.75
N LYS A 204 -14.23 16.85 -3.88
CA LYS A 204 -15.25 17.07 -4.93
C LYS A 204 -14.95 16.28 -6.21
#